data_0a3f2e00871f3bb8b979d3521cb74fc8
#
_entry.id   0a3f2e00871f3bb8b979d3521cb74fc8
#
_cell.length_a   1.000
_cell.length_b   1.000
_cell.length_c   1.000
_cell.angle_alpha   90.00
_cell.angle_beta   90.00
_cell.angle_gamma   90.00
#
_symmetry.space_group_name_H-M   'P 1'
#
loop_
_entity.id
_entity.type
_entity.pdbx_description
1 polymer ?
#
loop_
_entity_poly.entity_id
_entity_poly.type
_entity_poly.pdbx_seq_one_letter_code
_entity_poly.pdbx_strand_id
1 'polypeptide(L)'
;MSIITKKSLVAAGVFSALMAGNVAMAANVPAGVQLAEKQTLVRNNGSEVQSLDPHKIEGVPESNINRDLFEGLLVTDVDGHPSAGVAEKWDNKDFKVWTFHLRKDAKWSNGEPVTAQDFVYSWQRLADPNTASPYESYLQYGHIANIDDIIAGKKPATELGVKAIDDHTLEVTLSEPVPYFYKLLVHSSMSPVPKAVVEKF
;
A
#
# COMPACT_ATOMS: atom_id res chain seq x y z
N MET A 1 -7.31 -66.24 19.32
CA MET A 1 -6.31 -65.29 19.82
C MET A 1 -5.66 -64.63 18.62
N SER A 2 -6.18 -63.52 18.18
CA SER A 2 -5.74 -62.86 16.95
C SER A 2 -4.93 -61.59 17.33
N ILE A 3 -3.71 -61.55 16.88
CA ILE A 3 -2.74 -60.44 17.05
C ILE A 3 -3.10 -59.38 15.98
N ILE A 4 -3.84 -58.33 16.37
CA ILE A 4 -4.03 -57.18 15.52
C ILE A 4 -2.82 -56.27 15.68
N THR A 5 -2.06 -56.23 14.60
CA THR A 5 -0.78 -55.52 14.52
C THR A 5 -0.95 -53.99 14.58
N LYS A 6 -0.20 -53.35 15.46
CA LYS A 6 -0.11 -51.93 15.72
C LYS A 6 0.39 -51.05 14.54
N LYS A 7 0.40 -51.55 13.33
CA LYS A 7 0.93 -50.86 12.15
C LYS A 7 -0.10 -50.06 11.32
N SER A 8 -1.39 -50.23 11.61
CA SER A 8 -2.47 -49.55 10.83
C SER A 8 -2.91 -48.20 11.38
N LEU A 9 -2.48 -47.79 12.58
CA LEU A 9 -2.86 -46.52 13.19
C LEU A 9 -1.93 -45.34 12.86
N VAL A 10 -0.74 -45.60 12.33
CA VAL A 10 0.22 -44.54 12.00
C VAL A 10 -0.03 -43.93 10.60
N ALA A 11 -0.64 -44.70 9.69
CA ALA A 11 -0.94 -44.22 8.34
C ALA A 11 -2.12 -43.26 8.25
N ALA A 12 -3.08 -43.32 9.19
CA ALA A 12 -4.25 -42.44 9.20
C ALA A 12 -3.95 -41.04 9.77
N GLY A 13 -2.93 -40.91 10.63
CA GLY A 13 -2.54 -39.63 11.24
C GLY A 13 -1.71 -38.71 10.34
N VAL A 14 -1.01 -39.26 9.35
CA VAL A 14 -0.14 -38.46 8.45
C VAL A 14 -0.93 -37.87 7.29
N PHE A 15 -2.06 -38.49 6.89
CA PHE A 15 -2.90 -37.96 5.81
C PHE A 15 -3.77 -36.77 6.22
N SER A 16 -4.07 -36.61 7.53
CA SER A 16 -4.85 -35.46 8.04
C SER A 16 -4.01 -34.19 8.25
N ALA A 17 -2.68 -34.28 8.29
CA ALA A 17 -1.81 -33.13 8.52
C ALA A 17 -1.41 -32.40 7.23
N LEU A 18 -1.67 -32.99 6.04
CA LEU A 18 -1.31 -32.40 4.74
C LEU A 18 -2.43 -31.56 4.10
N MET A 19 -3.62 -31.52 4.70
CA MET A 19 -4.74 -30.70 4.22
C MET A 19 -4.91 -29.36 4.99
N ALA A 20 -3.97 -29.01 5.87
CA ALA A 20 -3.94 -27.71 6.55
C ALA A 20 -3.11 -26.66 5.76
N GLY A 21 -3.02 -26.83 4.43
CA GLY A 21 -2.33 -25.90 3.55
C GLY A 21 -3.31 -24.95 2.86
N ASN A 22 -3.15 -23.66 3.11
CA ASN A 22 -3.80 -22.53 2.44
C ASN A 22 -5.31 -22.42 2.66
N VAL A 23 -5.70 -22.00 3.86
CA VAL A 23 -6.93 -21.22 3.97
C VAL A 23 -6.62 -19.87 3.33
N ALA A 24 -6.80 -19.77 2.01
CA ALA A 24 -7.00 -18.48 1.39
C ALA A 24 -8.12 -17.82 2.19
N MET A 25 -7.89 -16.65 2.77
CA MET A 25 -8.93 -15.88 3.44
C MET A 25 -9.93 -15.50 2.36
N ALA A 26 -10.87 -16.39 2.10
CA ALA A 26 -11.99 -16.14 1.20
C ALA A 26 -12.76 -14.94 1.75
N ALA A 27 -13.26 -14.08 0.87
CA ALA A 27 -14.17 -13.01 1.27
C ALA A 27 -15.26 -13.57 2.17
N ASN A 28 -15.66 -12.79 3.18
CA ASN A 28 -16.69 -13.20 4.14
C ASN A 28 -18.03 -13.32 3.40
N VAL A 29 -18.38 -14.56 3.02
CA VAL A 29 -19.64 -14.86 2.32
C VAL A 29 -20.73 -15.01 3.35
N PRO A 30 -21.82 -14.20 3.31
CA PRO A 30 -22.93 -14.34 4.25
C PRO A 30 -23.51 -15.76 4.23
N ALA A 31 -23.96 -16.23 5.38
CA ALA A 31 -24.57 -17.54 5.49
C ALA A 31 -25.78 -17.69 4.55
N GLY A 32 -25.86 -18.80 3.80
CA GLY A 32 -26.92 -19.07 2.85
C GLY A 32 -26.71 -18.48 1.44
N VAL A 33 -25.68 -17.73 1.20
CA VAL A 33 -25.33 -17.25 -0.14
C VAL A 33 -24.64 -18.37 -0.92
N GLN A 34 -25.19 -18.74 -2.06
CA GLN A 34 -24.56 -19.65 -3.00
C GLN A 34 -23.74 -18.84 -4.02
N LEU A 35 -22.43 -19.04 -4.02
CA LEU A 35 -21.55 -18.38 -4.99
C LEU A 35 -21.72 -18.99 -6.38
N ALA A 36 -21.58 -18.15 -7.42
CA ALA A 36 -21.53 -18.65 -8.79
C ALA A 36 -20.29 -19.56 -8.98
N GLU A 37 -20.41 -20.58 -9.83
CA GLU A 37 -19.30 -21.49 -10.16
C GLU A 37 -18.08 -20.72 -10.68
N LYS A 38 -18.32 -19.71 -11.52
CA LYS A 38 -17.27 -18.81 -12.04
C LYS A 38 -17.36 -17.44 -11.34
N GLN A 39 -16.38 -17.14 -10.53
CA GLN A 39 -16.24 -15.86 -9.80
C GLN A 39 -15.61 -14.80 -10.73
N THR A 40 -16.40 -14.19 -11.61
CA THR A 40 -15.94 -13.14 -12.53
C THR A 40 -16.89 -11.95 -12.46
N LEU A 41 -16.33 -10.78 -12.18
CA LEU A 41 -17.03 -9.50 -12.22
C LEU A 41 -16.50 -8.67 -13.40
N VAL A 42 -17.41 -8.19 -14.23
CA VAL A 42 -17.08 -7.22 -15.29
C VAL A 42 -17.64 -5.86 -14.87
N ARG A 43 -16.74 -4.89 -14.72
CA ARG A 43 -17.08 -3.52 -14.31
C ARG A 43 -16.71 -2.55 -15.41
N ASN A 44 -17.63 -1.65 -15.77
CA ASN A 44 -17.32 -0.55 -16.68
C ASN A 44 -16.46 0.49 -15.96
N ASN A 45 -15.36 0.91 -16.57
CA ASN A 45 -14.44 1.93 -16.03
C ASN A 45 -14.62 3.31 -16.69
N GLY A 46 -15.60 3.47 -17.57
CA GLY A 46 -15.85 4.74 -18.29
C GLY A 46 -15.01 4.89 -19.54
N SER A 47 -13.82 5.49 -19.43
CA SER A 47 -12.90 5.68 -20.55
C SER A 47 -11.62 4.84 -20.36
N GLU A 48 -10.84 4.74 -21.46
CA GLU A 48 -9.52 4.13 -21.44
C GLU A 48 -8.56 4.94 -20.57
N VAL A 49 -7.66 4.27 -19.84
CA VAL A 49 -6.68 4.91 -18.99
C VAL A 49 -5.46 5.38 -19.79
N GLN A 50 -4.92 6.54 -19.45
CA GLN A 50 -3.73 7.09 -20.11
C GLN A 50 -2.45 6.53 -19.54
N SER A 51 -2.44 6.20 -18.25
CA SER A 51 -1.30 5.64 -17.53
C SER A 51 -1.79 4.81 -16.33
N LEU A 52 -0.94 3.92 -15.83
CA LEU A 52 -1.10 3.22 -14.56
C LEU A 52 -0.04 3.62 -13.53
N ASP A 53 0.84 4.55 -13.87
CA ASP A 53 1.80 5.12 -12.93
C ASP A 53 1.09 6.06 -11.95
N PRO A 54 0.99 5.74 -10.65
CA PRO A 54 0.22 6.52 -9.67
C PRO A 54 0.70 7.97 -9.54
N HIS A 55 1.94 8.27 -9.94
CA HIS A 55 2.48 9.62 -9.89
C HIS A 55 2.25 10.45 -11.18
N LYS A 56 1.71 9.82 -12.24
CA LYS A 56 1.49 10.45 -13.55
C LYS A 56 0.05 10.41 -14.04
N ILE A 57 -0.86 9.93 -13.22
CA ILE A 57 -2.29 9.85 -13.55
C ILE A 57 -3.06 11.02 -12.97
N GLU A 58 -4.14 11.40 -13.66
CA GLU A 58 -5.19 12.24 -13.13
C GLU A 58 -6.52 11.78 -13.71
N GLY A 59 -7.50 11.57 -12.91
CA GLY A 59 -8.80 11.14 -13.41
C GLY A 59 -9.38 9.94 -12.69
N VAL A 60 -10.70 9.79 -12.81
CA VAL A 60 -11.45 8.73 -12.12
C VAL A 60 -11.15 7.35 -12.70
N PRO A 61 -11.04 7.17 -14.04
CA PRO A 61 -10.75 5.85 -14.61
C PRO A 61 -9.42 5.27 -14.13
N GLU A 62 -8.37 6.08 -14.12
CA GLU A 62 -7.03 5.72 -13.64
C GLU A 62 -7.05 5.42 -12.15
N SER A 63 -7.68 6.29 -11.36
CA SER A 63 -7.77 6.15 -9.90
C SER A 63 -8.50 4.87 -9.51
N ASN A 64 -9.55 4.47 -10.24
CA ASN A 64 -10.28 3.22 -9.97
C ASN A 64 -9.38 1.99 -10.12
N ILE A 65 -8.57 1.93 -11.19
CA ILE A 65 -7.65 0.82 -11.43
C ILE A 65 -6.47 0.86 -10.45
N ASN A 66 -5.93 2.07 -10.19
CA ASN A 66 -4.81 2.20 -9.27
C ASN A 66 -5.15 1.75 -7.84
N ARG A 67 -6.37 1.97 -7.37
CA ARG A 67 -6.83 1.46 -6.06
C ARG A 67 -6.90 -0.07 -6.01
N ASP A 68 -7.10 -0.72 -7.14
CA ASP A 68 -7.10 -2.18 -7.23
C ASP A 68 -5.67 -2.75 -7.37
N LEU A 69 -4.70 -1.94 -7.85
CA LEU A 69 -3.32 -2.37 -8.10
C LEU A 69 -2.33 -2.00 -6.98
N PHE A 70 -2.54 -0.89 -6.29
CA PHE A 70 -1.61 -0.34 -5.32
C PHE A 70 -2.27 -0.18 -3.95
N GLU A 71 -1.48 -0.42 -2.92
CA GLU A 71 -1.85 -0.18 -1.52
C GLU A 71 -0.94 0.90 -0.93
N GLY A 72 -1.53 1.99 -0.43
CA GLY A 72 -0.80 3.07 0.24
C GLY A 72 -0.49 2.76 1.71
N LEU A 73 0.08 3.73 2.42
CA LEU A 73 0.20 3.63 3.88
C LEU A 73 -1.15 3.39 4.53
N LEU A 74 -2.16 4.14 4.09
CA LEU A 74 -3.55 4.00 4.52
C LEU A 74 -4.43 3.75 3.30
N VAL A 75 -5.56 3.12 3.53
CA VAL A 75 -6.61 2.86 2.53
C VAL A 75 -7.95 3.43 3.01
N THR A 76 -8.89 3.57 2.10
CA THR A 76 -10.26 3.96 2.46
C THR A 76 -11.07 2.70 2.77
N ASP A 77 -11.67 2.63 3.94
CA ASP A 77 -12.58 1.54 4.31
C ASP A 77 -13.96 1.64 3.63
N VAL A 78 -14.85 0.71 3.93
CA VAL A 78 -16.19 0.65 3.33
C VAL A 78 -17.09 1.82 3.73
N ASP A 79 -16.77 2.50 4.83
CA ASP A 79 -17.50 3.65 5.35
C ASP A 79 -16.88 5.00 4.89
N GLY A 80 -15.80 4.93 4.11
CA GLY A 80 -15.11 6.11 3.57
C GLY A 80 -14.07 6.72 4.50
N HIS A 81 -13.67 6.02 5.58
CA HIS A 81 -12.67 6.49 6.52
C HIS A 81 -11.27 5.95 6.22
N PRO A 82 -10.20 6.70 6.56
CA PRO A 82 -8.83 6.17 6.53
C PRO A 82 -8.68 4.98 7.47
N SER A 83 -8.15 3.89 6.96
CA SER A 83 -7.90 2.64 7.65
C SER A 83 -6.50 2.13 7.35
N ALA A 84 -6.04 1.12 8.10
CA ALA A 84 -4.73 0.51 7.91
C ALA A 84 -4.60 -0.10 6.50
N GLY A 85 -3.49 0.22 5.85
CA GLY A 85 -3.03 -0.36 4.59
C GLY A 85 -1.68 -1.04 4.81
N VAL A 86 -0.62 -0.59 4.10
CA VAL A 86 0.75 -1.05 4.37
C VAL A 86 1.19 -0.65 5.79
N ALA A 87 0.74 0.49 6.30
CA ALA A 87 0.94 0.83 7.72
C ALA A 87 -0.15 0.18 8.57
N GLU A 88 0.25 -0.71 9.49
CA GLU A 88 -0.67 -1.35 10.45
C GLU A 88 -1.07 -0.43 11.61
N LYS A 89 -0.23 0.57 11.92
CA LYS A 89 -0.49 1.61 12.92
C LYS A 89 0.34 2.84 12.65
N TRP A 90 -0.09 3.95 13.19
CA TRP A 90 0.63 5.23 13.14
C TRP A 90 0.39 6.04 14.40
N ASP A 91 1.35 6.89 14.70
CA ASP A 91 1.28 7.87 15.78
C ASP A 91 1.88 9.20 15.33
N ASN A 92 1.72 10.24 16.16
CA ASN A 92 2.30 11.52 15.86
C ASN A 92 2.73 12.26 17.13
N LYS A 93 3.69 13.14 16.94
CA LYS A 93 4.09 14.14 17.95
C LYS A 93 3.64 15.52 17.47
N ASP A 94 2.71 16.09 18.22
CA ASP A 94 2.20 17.46 18.01
C ASP A 94 1.65 17.70 16.58
N PHE A 95 1.12 16.65 15.93
CA PHE A 95 0.66 16.66 14.54
C PHE A 95 1.72 17.14 13.52
N LYS A 96 2.98 17.15 13.91
CA LYS A 96 4.11 17.63 13.13
C LYS A 96 5.10 16.55 12.73
N VAL A 97 5.35 15.58 13.59
CA VAL A 97 6.15 14.40 13.25
C VAL A 97 5.24 13.18 13.31
N TRP A 98 5.10 12.49 12.20
CA TRP A 98 4.27 11.31 12.05
C TRP A 98 5.15 10.07 11.87
N THR A 99 4.83 9.02 12.61
CA THR A 99 5.54 7.73 12.52
C THR A 99 4.55 6.66 12.09
N PHE A 100 4.89 5.95 11.01
CA PHE A 100 4.10 4.86 10.45
C PHE A 100 4.85 3.55 10.64
N HIS A 101 4.19 2.54 11.19
CA HIS A 101 4.73 1.21 11.38
C HIS A 101 4.16 0.29 10.30
N LEU A 102 5.04 -0.21 9.43
CA LEU A 102 4.64 -1.01 8.27
C LEU A 102 4.50 -2.48 8.66
N ARG A 103 3.48 -3.15 8.12
CA ARG A 103 3.31 -4.59 8.30
C ARG A 103 4.43 -5.35 7.59
N LYS A 104 4.92 -6.42 8.22
CA LYS A 104 6.09 -7.17 7.75
C LYS A 104 5.81 -8.12 6.59
N ASP A 105 4.56 -8.38 6.30
CA ASP A 105 4.11 -9.28 5.24
C ASP A 105 3.76 -8.56 3.94
N ALA A 106 3.90 -7.22 3.89
CA ALA A 106 3.69 -6.42 2.69
C ALA A 106 4.72 -6.80 1.61
N LYS A 107 4.22 -7.11 0.40
CA LYS A 107 5.05 -7.56 -0.72
C LYS A 107 4.61 -6.93 -2.02
N TRP A 108 5.56 -6.68 -2.88
CA TRP A 108 5.33 -6.41 -4.29
C TRP A 108 4.84 -7.67 -5.02
N SER A 109 4.24 -7.49 -6.19
CA SER A 109 3.74 -8.61 -7.04
C SER A 109 4.83 -9.60 -7.48
N ASN A 110 6.11 -9.18 -7.45
CA ASN A 110 7.26 -10.04 -7.71
C ASN A 110 7.73 -10.85 -6.47
N GLY A 111 7.09 -10.63 -5.30
CA GLY A 111 7.40 -11.29 -4.03
C GLY A 111 8.42 -10.58 -3.15
N GLU A 112 9.07 -9.52 -3.62
CA GLU A 112 9.97 -8.71 -2.80
C GLU A 112 9.20 -7.96 -1.70
N PRO A 113 9.82 -7.70 -0.52
CA PRO A 113 9.17 -6.95 0.55
C PRO A 113 8.93 -5.50 0.15
N VAL A 114 7.82 -4.92 0.62
CA VAL A 114 7.59 -3.47 0.61
C VAL A 114 8.19 -2.89 1.89
N THR A 115 9.05 -1.88 1.75
CA THR A 115 9.79 -1.27 2.85
C THR A 115 9.50 0.21 2.99
N ALA A 116 9.90 0.81 4.11
CA ALA A 116 9.83 2.25 4.31
C ALA A 116 10.64 3.03 3.25
N GLN A 117 11.72 2.44 2.74
CA GLN A 117 12.53 3.06 1.69
C GLN A 117 11.78 3.20 0.36
N ASP A 118 10.83 2.29 0.06
CA ASP A 118 9.98 2.41 -1.13
C ASP A 118 9.07 3.64 -1.04
N PHE A 119 8.54 3.96 0.14
CA PHE A 119 7.77 5.19 0.37
C PHE A 119 8.64 6.44 0.28
N VAL A 120 9.86 6.41 0.84
CA VAL A 120 10.81 7.53 0.70
C VAL A 120 11.09 7.82 -0.77
N TYR A 121 11.47 6.80 -1.53
CA TYR A 121 11.71 6.93 -2.97
C TYR A 121 10.49 7.48 -3.71
N SER A 122 9.32 6.91 -3.42
CA SER A 122 8.08 7.25 -4.13
C SER A 122 7.65 8.70 -3.90
N TRP A 123 7.73 9.18 -2.65
CA TRP A 123 7.34 10.56 -2.35
C TRP A 123 8.40 11.57 -2.79
N GLN A 124 9.68 11.20 -2.78
CA GLN A 124 10.73 12.02 -3.41
C GLN A 124 10.49 12.14 -4.92
N ARG A 125 10.12 11.03 -5.59
CA ARG A 125 9.77 11.02 -7.00
C ARG A 125 8.52 11.86 -7.28
N LEU A 126 7.49 11.76 -6.43
CA LEU A 126 6.26 12.57 -6.55
C LEU A 126 6.56 14.07 -6.40
N ALA A 127 7.51 14.45 -5.52
CA ALA A 127 7.93 15.82 -5.29
C ALA A 127 8.87 16.38 -6.37
N ASP A 128 9.54 15.50 -7.13
CA ASP A 128 10.53 15.92 -8.13
C ASP A 128 9.85 16.58 -9.33
N PRO A 129 10.15 17.86 -9.64
CA PRO A 129 9.60 18.55 -10.80
C PRO A 129 9.86 17.81 -12.13
N ASN A 130 10.95 17.03 -12.23
CA ASN A 130 11.24 16.22 -13.42
C ASN A 130 10.24 15.07 -13.62
N THR A 131 9.58 14.62 -12.57
CA THR A 131 8.48 13.64 -12.68
C THR A 131 7.27 14.25 -13.34
N ALA A 132 7.09 15.59 -13.21
CA ALA A 132 5.93 16.33 -13.72
C ALA A 132 4.60 15.70 -13.27
N SER A 133 4.50 15.40 -11.97
CA SER A 133 3.29 14.84 -11.40
C SER A 133 2.17 15.87 -11.34
N PRO A 134 0.95 15.56 -11.79
CA PRO A 134 -0.20 16.46 -11.60
C PRO A 134 -0.61 16.57 -10.12
N TYR A 135 -0.10 15.70 -9.26
CA TYR A 135 -0.44 15.65 -7.82
C TYR A 135 0.72 15.98 -6.87
N GLU A 136 1.78 16.63 -7.35
CA GLU A 136 2.86 17.11 -6.47
C GLU A 136 2.32 18.00 -5.34
N SER A 137 1.25 18.79 -5.63
CA SER A 137 0.55 19.64 -4.65
C SER A 137 -0.06 18.87 -3.47
N TYR A 138 -0.28 17.55 -3.58
CA TYR A 138 -0.76 16.75 -2.46
C TYR A 138 0.22 16.73 -1.29
N LEU A 139 1.52 16.71 -1.58
CA LEU A 139 2.58 16.82 -0.58
C LEU A 139 2.61 18.22 0.06
N GLN A 140 2.25 19.28 -0.70
CA GLN A 140 2.09 20.64 -0.18
C GLN A 140 0.91 20.74 0.77
N TYR A 141 -0.27 20.15 0.43
CA TYR A 141 -1.42 20.10 1.34
C TYR A 141 -1.13 19.38 2.65
N GLY A 142 -0.18 18.43 2.61
CA GLY A 142 0.35 17.74 3.79
C GLY A 142 1.38 18.55 4.56
N HIS A 143 1.84 19.68 4.01
CA HIS A 143 2.92 20.51 4.59
C HIS A 143 4.18 19.71 4.90
N ILE A 144 4.53 18.74 4.04
CA ILE A 144 5.76 17.95 4.25
C ILE A 144 6.97 18.90 4.18
N ALA A 145 7.88 18.78 5.14
CA ALA A 145 9.02 19.69 5.25
C ALA A 145 9.82 19.74 3.93
N ASN A 146 10.21 20.93 3.54
CA ASN A 146 10.94 21.26 2.31
C ASN A 146 10.18 21.15 0.99
N ILE A 147 8.91 20.72 0.97
CA ILE A 147 8.17 20.49 -0.28
C ILE A 147 8.12 21.74 -1.18
N ASP A 148 7.84 22.91 -0.62
CA ASP A 148 7.75 24.16 -1.40
C ASP A 148 9.06 24.55 -2.07
N ASP A 149 10.19 24.38 -1.36
CA ASP A 149 11.52 24.64 -1.90
C ASP A 149 11.92 23.62 -2.97
N ILE A 150 11.47 22.37 -2.84
CA ILE A 150 11.72 21.31 -3.83
C ILE A 150 10.94 21.61 -5.12
N ILE A 151 9.65 21.88 -5.03
CA ILE A 151 8.81 22.23 -6.19
C ILE A 151 9.32 23.51 -6.88
N ALA A 152 9.81 24.48 -6.10
CA ALA A 152 10.42 25.68 -6.62
C ALA A 152 11.84 25.46 -7.23
N GLY A 153 12.35 24.23 -7.21
CA GLY A 153 13.69 23.89 -7.71
C GLY A 153 14.85 24.42 -6.86
N LYS A 154 14.60 24.87 -5.64
CA LYS A 154 15.62 25.40 -4.72
C LYS A 154 16.33 24.31 -3.94
N LYS A 155 15.69 23.15 -3.77
CA LYS A 155 16.21 21.98 -3.06
C LYS A 155 16.02 20.71 -3.88
N PRO A 156 16.91 19.72 -3.74
CA PRO A 156 16.70 18.42 -4.37
C PRO A 156 15.57 17.65 -3.66
N ALA A 157 14.86 16.77 -4.38
CA ALA A 157 13.79 15.96 -3.84
C ALA A 157 14.22 15.05 -2.67
N THR A 158 15.51 14.72 -2.60
CA THR A 158 16.12 13.94 -1.50
C THR A 158 16.10 14.65 -0.14
N GLU A 159 15.82 15.95 -0.11
CA GLU A 159 15.65 16.71 1.14
C GLU A 159 14.20 16.77 1.64
N LEU A 160 13.25 16.09 0.97
CA LEU A 160 11.88 15.98 1.42
C LEU A 160 11.84 15.42 2.85
N GLY A 161 10.96 15.97 3.69
CA GLY A 161 10.80 15.59 5.10
C GLY A 161 10.23 14.18 5.31
N VAL A 162 10.75 13.18 4.62
CA VAL A 162 10.38 11.77 4.73
C VAL A 162 11.63 10.92 4.92
N LYS A 163 11.60 9.97 5.87
CA LYS A 163 12.76 9.16 6.23
C LYS A 163 12.37 7.75 6.62
N ALA A 164 13.06 6.75 6.10
CA ALA A 164 13.04 5.41 6.63
C ALA A 164 13.96 5.33 7.87
N ILE A 165 13.38 5.02 9.03
CA ILE A 165 14.12 4.78 10.28
C ILE A 165 14.72 3.37 10.24
N ASP A 166 13.93 2.42 9.77
CA ASP A 166 14.30 1.04 9.44
C ASP A 166 13.37 0.56 8.30
N ASP A 167 13.45 -0.73 7.92
CA ASP A 167 12.65 -1.29 6.83
C ASP A 167 11.14 -1.19 7.05
N HIS A 168 10.69 -1.08 8.30
CA HIS A 168 9.28 -1.10 8.67
C HIS A 168 8.81 0.14 9.46
N THR A 169 9.65 1.17 9.54
CA THR A 169 9.33 2.41 10.25
C THR A 169 9.61 3.61 9.35
N LEU A 170 8.56 4.30 8.96
CA LEU A 170 8.62 5.53 8.17
C LEU A 170 8.31 6.72 9.06
N GLU A 171 9.19 7.73 9.06
CA GLU A 171 8.97 9.00 9.72
C GLU A 171 8.73 10.11 8.70
N VAL A 172 7.71 10.93 8.95
CA VAL A 172 7.37 12.08 8.13
C VAL A 172 7.36 13.33 9.00
N THR A 173 8.17 14.31 8.64
CA THR A 173 8.24 15.62 9.30
C THR A 173 7.50 16.65 8.49
N LEU A 174 6.58 17.38 9.13
CA LEU A 174 5.82 18.46 8.52
C LEU A 174 6.42 19.82 8.94
N SER A 175 6.28 20.84 8.10
CA SER A 175 6.73 22.21 8.39
C SER A 175 5.90 22.85 9.49
N GLU A 176 4.63 22.49 9.61
CA GLU A 176 3.69 22.93 10.63
C GLU A 176 2.79 21.79 11.11
N PRO A 177 2.03 21.94 12.22
CA PRO A 177 1.09 20.93 12.70
C PRO A 177 -0.09 20.73 11.74
N VAL A 178 -0.29 19.49 11.24
CA VAL A 178 -1.39 19.15 10.33
C VAL A 178 -2.19 17.96 10.88
N PRO A 179 -3.27 18.21 11.65
CA PRO A 179 -4.06 17.13 12.26
C PRO A 179 -4.74 16.18 11.26
N TYR A 180 -4.98 16.64 10.03
CA TYR A 180 -5.63 15.87 8.98
C TYR A 180 -4.66 15.15 8.04
N PHE A 181 -3.34 15.23 8.26
CA PHE A 181 -2.31 14.67 7.38
C PHE A 181 -2.60 13.21 6.97
N TYR A 182 -2.94 12.36 7.94
CA TYR A 182 -3.24 10.96 7.69
C TYR A 182 -4.39 10.74 6.69
N LYS A 183 -5.34 11.70 6.58
CA LYS A 183 -6.45 11.63 5.61
C LYS A 183 -6.01 11.80 4.16
N LEU A 184 -4.89 12.45 3.92
CA LEU A 184 -4.34 12.63 2.58
C LEU A 184 -3.70 11.33 2.05
N LEU A 185 -3.27 10.42 2.94
CA LEU A 185 -2.51 9.24 2.61
C LEU A 185 -3.31 8.13 1.93
N VAL A 186 -4.62 8.27 1.84
CA VAL A 186 -5.49 7.33 1.10
C VAL A 186 -5.57 7.64 -0.40
N HIS A 187 -4.97 8.74 -0.83
CA HIS A 187 -4.98 9.11 -2.24
C HIS A 187 -3.99 8.26 -3.05
N SER A 188 -4.38 7.85 -4.25
CA SER A 188 -3.58 6.95 -5.09
C SER A 188 -2.19 7.49 -5.45
N SER A 189 -2.02 8.82 -5.56
CA SER A 189 -0.71 9.43 -5.79
C SER A 189 0.28 9.25 -4.63
N MET A 190 -0.21 8.94 -3.41
CA MET A 190 0.62 8.67 -2.24
C MET A 190 1.05 7.20 -2.14
N SER A 191 0.63 6.36 -3.08
CA SER A 191 1.02 4.94 -3.14
C SER A 191 2.50 4.77 -3.48
N PRO A 192 3.16 3.75 -2.93
CA PRO A 192 4.55 3.45 -3.27
C PRO A 192 4.66 2.84 -4.67
N VAL A 193 5.83 3.02 -5.28
CA VAL A 193 6.22 2.37 -6.54
C VAL A 193 7.59 1.69 -6.36
N PRO A 194 7.84 0.53 -6.99
CA PRO A 194 9.10 -0.18 -6.86
C PRO A 194 10.19 0.52 -7.69
N LYS A 195 11.19 1.08 -7.02
CA LYS A 195 12.30 1.81 -7.65
C LYS A 195 12.93 1.02 -8.80
N ALA A 196 13.25 -0.26 -8.56
CA ALA A 196 13.91 -1.12 -9.53
C ALA A 196 13.10 -1.35 -10.82
N VAL A 197 11.78 -1.15 -10.76
CA VAL A 197 10.91 -1.22 -11.95
C VAL A 197 10.84 0.14 -12.64
N VAL A 198 10.60 1.21 -11.86
CA VAL A 198 10.44 2.57 -12.42
C VAL A 198 11.70 3.06 -13.15
N GLU A 199 12.89 2.77 -12.62
CA GLU A 199 14.17 3.21 -13.22
C GLU A 199 14.58 2.38 -14.45
N LYS A 200 13.81 1.38 -14.83
CA LYS A 200 14.06 0.53 -16.01
C LYS A 200 13.44 1.11 -17.28
N PHE A 201 12.45 1.97 -17.14
CA PHE A 201 11.62 2.51 -18.21
C PHE A 201 11.54 4.04 -18.14
#